data_2c310f13888bed9f5b6f7f9e2fca05c1
#
_entry.id   2c310f13888bed9f5b6f7f9e2fca05c1
#
_cell.length_a   1.000
_cell.length_b   1.000
_cell.length_c   1.000
_cell.angle_alpha   90.00
_cell.angle_beta   90.00
_cell.angle_gamma   90.00
#
_symmetry.space_group_name_H-M   'P 1'
#
loop_
_entity.id
_entity.type
_entity.pdbx_description
1 polymer ?
#
loop_
_entity_poly.entity_id
_entity_poly.type
_entity_poly.pdbx_seq_one_letter_code
_entity_poly.pdbx_strand_id
1 'polypeptide(L)'
;MAVRKGSFAKPSKPVPARSQPTPRGVELKKVTEVPQGAPKRALAAPHFDALAYVRNLIRDVPDFPQRGVLFRDITPLLADPRGFHIVLDTIAHRFVGEQVDAVVGVESRGFIFGGALAARLNTSFVPVRRPGKLPHRTDKVSYSLEYGESELEMHRDALREGAHVLVVDDLLATGSTAAAAGELVDRQGAFVIAYAFVLELGSLGGRERLAPTPCLSIVRYD
;
A
#
# COMPACT_ATOMS: atom_id res chain seq x y z
N MET A 1 42.14 -22.97 -18.71
CA MET A 1 42.08 -21.75 -17.89
C MET A 1 41.95 -22.15 -16.43
N ALA A 2 42.94 -21.85 -15.62
CA ALA A 2 43.16 -22.43 -14.28
C ALA A 2 42.31 -21.72 -13.22
N VAL A 3 41.51 -22.49 -12.48
CA VAL A 3 40.73 -22.02 -11.31
C VAL A 3 41.67 -21.85 -10.13
N ARG A 4 41.82 -20.63 -9.61
CA ARG A 4 42.58 -20.35 -8.37
C ARG A 4 41.76 -20.83 -7.17
N LYS A 5 42.35 -21.76 -6.40
CA LYS A 5 41.85 -22.17 -5.09
C LYS A 5 42.07 -21.05 -4.07
N GLY A 6 40.98 -20.47 -3.56
CA GLY A 6 40.99 -19.51 -2.46
C GLY A 6 41.25 -20.22 -1.14
N SER A 7 42.24 -19.74 -0.39
CA SER A 7 42.63 -20.22 0.95
C SER A 7 41.59 -19.80 1.98
N PHE A 8 40.95 -20.76 2.65
CA PHE A 8 40.09 -20.51 3.81
C PHE A 8 40.91 -20.20 5.05
N ALA A 9 40.73 -19.00 5.61
CA ALA A 9 41.32 -18.61 6.89
C ALA A 9 40.70 -19.43 8.05
N LYS A 10 41.54 -19.82 9.01
CA LYS A 10 41.16 -20.57 10.23
C LYS A 10 40.24 -19.72 11.11
N PRO A 11 39.24 -20.34 11.79
CA PRO A 11 38.36 -19.63 12.70
C PRO A 11 39.13 -19.08 13.92
N SER A 12 38.89 -17.81 14.23
CA SER A 12 39.42 -17.09 15.40
C SER A 12 38.77 -17.62 16.70
N LYS A 13 39.56 -17.65 17.78
CA LYS A 13 39.12 -18.09 19.11
C LYS A 13 37.97 -17.22 19.65
N PRO A 14 37.02 -17.81 20.41
CA PRO A 14 35.91 -17.04 20.97
C PRO A 14 36.39 -16.02 22.01
N VAL A 15 35.88 -14.80 21.89
CA VAL A 15 36.11 -13.70 22.84
C VAL A 15 35.28 -13.98 24.09
N PRO A 16 35.83 -13.86 25.34
CA PRO A 16 35.09 -14.08 26.55
C PRO A 16 33.96 -13.02 26.70
N ALA A 17 32.76 -13.48 27.06
CA ALA A 17 31.61 -12.67 27.31
C ALA A 17 31.88 -11.68 28.47
N ARG A 18 31.80 -10.37 28.21
CA ARG A 18 31.75 -9.32 29.22
C ARG A 18 30.43 -9.44 29.95
N SER A 19 30.48 -9.65 31.27
CA SER A 19 29.32 -9.56 32.17
C SER A 19 28.72 -8.13 32.11
N GLN A 20 27.47 -8.04 31.67
CA GLN A 20 26.72 -6.79 31.74
C GLN A 20 26.29 -6.51 33.18
N PRO A 21 26.40 -5.27 33.67
CA PRO A 21 25.93 -4.94 35.00
C PRO A 21 24.39 -5.00 35.03
N THR A 22 23.85 -5.66 36.02
CA THR A 22 22.41 -5.74 36.32
C THR A 22 21.85 -4.32 36.54
N PRO A 23 20.76 -3.94 35.85
CA PRO A 23 20.14 -2.65 36.07
C PRO A 23 19.61 -2.60 37.51
N ARG A 24 20.03 -1.57 38.28
CA ARG A 24 19.49 -1.25 39.61
C ARG A 24 17.99 -1.02 39.45
N GLY A 25 17.20 -1.66 40.32
CA GLY A 25 15.75 -1.51 40.34
C GLY A 25 15.35 -0.06 40.43
N VAL A 26 14.56 0.39 39.44
CA VAL A 26 13.88 1.67 39.47
C VAL A 26 12.71 1.53 40.46
N GLU A 27 12.81 2.12 41.63
CA GLU A 27 11.72 2.21 42.60
C GLU A 27 10.62 3.07 42.00
N LEU A 28 9.51 2.45 41.59
CA LEU A 28 8.32 3.15 41.12
C LEU A 28 7.71 3.94 42.31
N LYS A 29 7.96 5.23 42.35
CA LYS A 29 7.24 6.11 43.30
C LYS A 29 5.74 5.96 43.02
N LYS A 30 4.99 5.62 44.11
CA LYS A 30 3.52 5.59 44.09
C LYS A 30 3.01 6.89 43.48
N VAL A 31 2.21 6.77 42.41
CA VAL A 31 1.47 7.90 41.82
C VAL A 31 0.53 8.40 42.90
N THR A 32 0.80 9.59 43.44
CA THR A 32 -0.06 10.30 44.36
C THR A 32 -1.42 10.53 43.71
N GLU A 33 -2.48 10.27 44.47
CA GLU A 33 -3.87 10.42 44.08
C GLU A 33 -4.11 11.76 43.34
N VAL A 34 -4.78 11.71 42.20
CA VAL A 34 -5.24 12.89 41.46
C VAL A 34 -6.26 13.61 42.32
N PRO A 35 -6.10 14.92 42.61
CA PRO A 35 -7.05 15.66 43.43
C PRO A 35 -8.47 15.57 42.84
N GLN A 36 -9.43 15.06 43.59
CA GLN A 36 -10.83 15.08 43.25
C GLN A 36 -11.31 16.55 43.30
N GLY A 37 -11.56 17.14 42.11
CA GLY A 37 -12.09 18.48 42.02
C GLY A 37 -11.54 19.36 40.90
N ALA A 38 -10.62 18.86 40.06
CA ALA A 38 -10.24 19.62 38.87
C ALA A 38 -11.44 19.74 37.91
N PRO A 39 -11.80 20.95 37.45
CA PRO A 39 -12.89 21.11 36.49
C PRO A 39 -12.57 20.25 35.27
N LYS A 40 -13.48 19.34 34.93
CA LYS A 40 -13.45 18.60 33.64
C LYS A 40 -13.64 19.61 32.53
N ARG A 41 -12.62 20.39 32.21
CA ARG A 41 -12.56 21.15 30.97
C ARG A 41 -12.39 20.13 29.89
N ALA A 42 -13.50 19.73 29.30
CA ALA A 42 -13.49 19.01 28.07
C ALA A 42 -12.71 19.88 27.05
N LEU A 43 -11.43 19.58 26.87
CA LEU A 43 -10.67 20.06 25.72
C LEU A 43 -11.38 19.42 24.52
N ALA A 44 -12.38 20.12 23.99
CA ALA A 44 -12.81 19.90 22.63
C ALA A 44 -11.60 20.27 21.75
N ALA A 45 -10.68 19.34 21.59
CA ALA A 45 -9.65 19.47 20.57
C ALA A 45 -10.38 19.73 19.25
N PRO A 46 -9.93 20.70 18.44
CA PRO A 46 -10.51 20.89 17.11
C PRO A 46 -10.52 19.54 16.43
N HIS A 47 -11.70 19.11 15.96
CA HIS A 47 -11.88 17.81 15.32
C HIS A 47 -11.01 17.81 14.07
N PHE A 48 -9.86 17.12 14.10
CA PHE A 48 -8.99 16.99 12.94
C PHE A 48 -9.66 16.06 11.94
N ASP A 49 -10.10 16.61 10.82
CA ASP A 49 -10.63 15.83 9.71
C ASP A 49 -9.47 15.32 8.83
N ALA A 50 -9.11 14.07 9.06
CA ALA A 50 -8.01 13.41 8.36
C ALA A 50 -8.27 13.28 6.85
N LEU A 51 -9.53 13.04 6.45
CA LEU A 51 -9.88 12.88 5.03
C LEU A 51 -9.89 14.23 4.31
N ALA A 52 -10.40 15.28 4.93
CA ALA A 52 -10.30 16.65 4.41
C ALA A 52 -8.84 17.08 4.27
N TYR A 53 -7.98 16.72 5.25
CA TYR A 53 -6.54 16.97 5.16
C TYR A 53 -5.90 16.31 3.94
N VAL A 54 -6.15 15.01 3.71
CA VAL A 54 -5.66 14.28 2.55
C VAL A 54 -6.18 14.88 1.24
N ARG A 55 -7.49 15.21 1.18
CA ARG A 55 -8.10 15.84 0.01
C ARG A 55 -7.42 17.16 -0.37
N ASN A 56 -7.04 17.98 0.60
CA ASN A 56 -6.36 19.26 0.37
C ASN A 56 -4.92 19.11 -0.14
N LEU A 57 -4.32 17.93 0.00
CA LEU A 57 -3.01 17.60 -0.54
C LEU A 57 -3.06 17.04 -1.98
N ILE A 58 -4.25 16.89 -2.55
CA ILE A 58 -4.43 16.50 -3.97
C ILE A 58 -4.62 17.79 -4.77
N ARG A 59 -3.70 18.03 -5.69
CA ARG A 59 -3.68 19.26 -6.50
C ARG A 59 -4.46 19.10 -7.79
N ASP A 60 -5.30 20.06 -8.08
CA ASP A 60 -6.01 20.15 -9.35
C ASP A 60 -5.11 20.79 -10.41
N VAL A 61 -4.92 20.08 -11.53
CA VAL A 61 -4.17 20.56 -12.69
C VAL A 61 -5.10 20.55 -13.90
N PRO A 62 -5.64 21.70 -14.29
CA PRO A 62 -6.52 21.78 -15.46
C PRO A 62 -5.72 21.55 -16.74
N ASP A 63 -6.41 21.05 -17.77
CA ASP A 63 -5.89 20.85 -19.12
C ASP A 63 -4.64 19.96 -19.20
N PHE A 64 -4.52 18.93 -18.35
CA PHE A 64 -3.41 17.94 -18.37
C PHE A 64 -3.97 16.50 -18.45
N PRO A 65 -3.41 15.61 -19.31
CA PRO A 65 -2.33 15.82 -20.28
C PRO A 65 -2.80 16.55 -21.56
N GLN A 66 -4.10 16.82 -21.66
CA GLN A 66 -4.69 17.49 -22.81
C GLN A 66 -5.84 18.42 -22.35
N ARG A 67 -6.20 19.37 -23.22
CA ARG A 67 -7.27 20.36 -22.96
C ARG A 67 -8.59 19.67 -22.59
N GLY A 68 -9.23 20.18 -21.53
CA GLY A 68 -10.52 19.68 -21.01
C GLY A 68 -10.39 18.58 -19.97
N VAL A 69 -9.18 18.05 -19.70
CA VAL A 69 -8.94 17.07 -18.65
C VAL A 69 -8.51 17.76 -17.36
N LEU A 70 -9.23 17.49 -16.27
CA LEU A 70 -8.81 17.92 -14.93
C LEU A 70 -8.04 16.78 -14.23
N PHE A 71 -6.72 16.91 -14.20
CA PHE A 71 -5.86 15.92 -13.57
C PHE A 71 -5.75 16.11 -12.07
N ARG A 72 -5.83 15.04 -11.30
CA ARG A 72 -5.69 15.02 -9.84
C ARG A 72 -4.26 14.58 -9.49
N ASP A 73 -3.41 15.55 -9.20
CA ASP A 73 -2.00 15.31 -8.89
C ASP A 73 -1.81 14.99 -7.41
N ILE A 74 -1.32 13.78 -7.14
CA ILE A 74 -1.03 13.30 -5.78
C ILE A 74 0.39 13.62 -5.31
N THR A 75 1.23 14.27 -6.12
CA THR A 75 2.62 14.54 -5.72
C THR A 75 2.76 15.36 -4.44
N PRO A 76 1.88 16.37 -4.15
CA PRO A 76 1.91 17.03 -2.85
C PRO A 76 1.56 16.10 -1.68
N LEU A 77 0.65 15.14 -1.88
CA LEU A 77 0.33 14.11 -0.88
C LEU A 77 1.52 13.20 -0.61
N LEU A 78 2.24 12.79 -1.65
CA LEU A 78 3.45 11.96 -1.51
C LEU A 78 4.59 12.71 -0.81
N ALA A 79 4.66 14.04 -0.95
CA ALA A 79 5.65 14.91 -0.32
C ALA A 79 5.31 15.26 1.14
N ASP A 80 4.08 15.01 1.58
CA ASP A 80 3.64 15.27 2.95
C ASP A 80 3.63 13.98 3.78
N PRO A 81 4.57 13.79 4.74
CA PRO A 81 4.67 12.56 5.51
C PRO A 81 3.41 12.24 6.30
N ARG A 82 2.71 13.27 6.83
CA ARG A 82 1.49 13.09 7.61
C ARG A 82 0.33 12.60 6.73
N GLY A 83 0.13 13.24 5.58
CA GLY A 83 -0.90 12.84 4.62
C GLY A 83 -0.68 11.42 4.09
N PHE A 84 0.57 11.10 3.76
CA PHE A 84 0.94 9.75 3.32
C PHE A 84 0.64 8.70 4.39
N HIS A 85 1.02 8.95 5.67
CA HIS A 85 0.71 8.03 6.76
C HIS A 85 -0.79 7.91 7.01
N ILE A 86 -1.57 8.98 6.92
CA ILE A 86 -3.03 8.92 7.06
C ILE A 86 -3.65 7.98 6.02
N VAL A 87 -3.21 8.06 4.76
CA VAL A 87 -3.68 7.16 3.70
C VAL A 87 -3.35 5.71 4.04
N LEU A 88 -2.08 5.42 4.37
CA LEU A 88 -1.65 4.07 4.70
C LEU A 88 -2.38 3.51 5.93
N ASP A 89 -2.55 4.32 6.97
CA ASP A 89 -3.24 3.91 8.19
C ASP A 89 -4.71 3.65 7.96
N THR A 90 -5.37 4.50 7.17
CA THR A 90 -6.78 4.34 6.85
C THR A 90 -7.03 3.05 6.07
N ILE A 91 -6.17 2.74 5.09
CA ILE A 91 -6.28 1.48 4.34
C ILE A 91 -5.94 0.30 5.25
N ALA A 92 -4.79 0.32 5.92
CA ALA A 92 -4.34 -0.80 6.73
C ALA A 92 -5.31 -1.13 7.87
N HIS A 93 -5.89 -0.10 8.51
CA HIS A 93 -6.86 -0.29 9.60
C HIS A 93 -8.12 -1.05 9.16
N ARG A 94 -8.50 -0.93 7.89
CA ARG A 94 -9.66 -1.65 7.31
C ARG A 94 -9.44 -3.16 7.29
N PHE A 95 -8.19 -3.61 7.28
CA PHE A 95 -7.82 -5.02 7.20
C PHE A 95 -7.26 -5.59 8.52
N VAL A 96 -7.42 -4.86 9.64
CA VAL A 96 -7.07 -5.38 10.96
C VAL A 96 -7.98 -6.58 11.29
N GLY A 97 -7.35 -7.74 11.52
CA GLY A 97 -8.05 -8.99 11.78
C GLY A 97 -8.43 -9.79 10.52
N GLU A 98 -8.21 -9.23 9.34
CA GLU A 98 -8.38 -9.94 8.06
C GLU A 98 -7.07 -10.61 7.65
N GLN A 99 -7.18 -11.76 6.98
CA GLN A 99 -6.02 -12.40 6.38
C GLN A 99 -5.69 -11.71 5.06
N VAL A 100 -4.52 -11.07 4.98
CA VAL A 100 -3.95 -10.52 3.76
C VAL A 100 -2.60 -11.19 3.51
N ASP A 101 -2.52 -12.05 2.50
CA ASP A 101 -1.31 -12.82 2.17
C ASP A 101 -0.36 -12.03 1.26
N ALA A 102 -0.92 -11.16 0.41
CA ALA A 102 -0.14 -10.33 -0.50
C ALA A 102 -0.85 -9.01 -0.80
N VAL A 103 -0.04 -7.97 -1.04
CA VAL A 103 -0.47 -6.73 -1.68
C VAL A 103 0.04 -6.71 -3.11
N VAL A 104 -0.87 -6.64 -4.06
CA VAL A 104 -0.56 -6.45 -5.49
C VAL A 104 -0.61 -4.96 -5.80
N GLY A 105 0.50 -4.40 -6.27
CA GLY A 105 0.58 -3.00 -6.69
C GLY A 105 0.68 -2.86 -8.20
N VAL A 106 -0.04 -1.88 -8.76
CA VAL A 106 -0.02 -1.61 -10.21
C VAL A 106 1.03 -0.55 -10.56
N GLU A 107 1.82 -0.81 -11.62
CA GLU A 107 2.84 0.14 -12.11
C GLU A 107 2.18 1.45 -12.56
N SER A 108 2.66 2.58 -12.16
CA SER A 108 3.83 2.85 -11.34
C SER A 108 3.46 3.41 -9.96
N ARG A 109 2.39 4.23 -9.86
CA ARG A 109 2.05 4.93 -8.61
C ARG A 109 1.46 4.00 -7.54
N GLY A 110 0.79 2.91 -7.97
CA GLY A 110 0.35 1.84 -7.08
C GLY A 110 1.49 1.18 -6.30
N PHE A 111 2.73 1.18 -6.82
CA PHE A 111 3.89 0.63 -6.11
C PHE A 111 4.25 1.40 -4.85
N ILE A 112 4.05 2.73 -4.86
CA ILE A 112 4.38 3.60 -3.73
C ILE A 112 3.52 3.22 -2.52
N PHE A 113 2.23 3.10 -2.73
CA PHE A 113 1.27 2.73 -1.68
C PHE A 113 1.31 1.23 -1.39
N GLY A 114 1.35 0.40 -2.43
CA GLY A 114 1.35 -1.06 -2.30
C GLY A 114 2.55 -1.58 -1.51
N GLY A 115 3.77 -1.11 -1.81
CA GLY A 115 4.96 -1.50 -1.07
C GLY A 115 4.93 -1.05 0.39
N ALA A 116 4.47 0.17 0.65
CA ALA A 116 4.34 0.69 2.01
C ALA A 116 3.24 -0.05 2.81
N LEU A 117 2.11 -0.38 2.17
CA LEU A 117 1.03 -1.17 2.78
C LEU A 117 1.45 -2.60 3.06
N ALA A 118 2.17 -3.26 2.15
CA ALA A 118 2.69 -4.60 2.37
C ALA A 118 3.59 -4.66 3.61
N ALA A 119 4.51 -3.69 3.74
CA ALA A 119 5.35 -3.57 4.93
C ALA A 119 4.53 -3.34 6.21
N ARG A 120 3.48 -2.51 6.14
CA ARG A 120 2.62 -2.18 7.29
C ARG A 120 1.72 -3.34 7.72
N LEU A 121 1.24 -4.13 6.75
CA LEU A 121 0.42 -5.33 6.98
C LEU A 121 1.28 -6.57 7.26
N ASN A 122 2.61 -6.44 7.23
CA ASN A 122 3.57 -7.54 7.38
C ASN A 122 3.30 -8.70 6.41
N THR A 123 3.10 -8.38 5.13
CA THR A 123 2.79 -9.32 4.07
C THR A 123 3.67 -9.09 2.83
N SER A 124 3.54 -9.95 1.82
CA SER A 124 4.32 -9.83 0.59
C SER A 124 3.83 -8.70 -0.31
N PHE A 125 4.75 -8.12 -1.11
CA PHE A 125 4.42 -7.20 -2.20
C PHE A 125 4.66 -7.87 -3.54
N VAL A 126 3.66 -7.79 -4.44
CA VAL A 126 3.71 -8.36 -5.78
C VAL A 126 3.51 -7.24 -6.80
N PRO A 127 4.49 -6.96 -7.66
CA PRO A 127 4.37 -5.94 -8.70
C PRO A 127 3.60 -6.48 -9.91
N VAL A 128 2.59 -5.74 -10.37
CA VAL A 128 1.96 -5.89 -11.68
C VAL A 128 2.45 -4.78 -12.57
N ARG A 129 2.97 -5.13 -13.77
CA ARG A 129 3.70 -4.20 -14.62
C ARG A 129 3.23 -4.26 -16.07
N ARG A 130 3.64 -3.25 -16.84
CA ARG A 130 3.54 -3.31 -18.31
C ARG A 130 4.48 -4.37 -18.87
N PRO A 131 4.18 -4.98 -20.03
CA PRO A 131 4.96 -6.08 -20.61
C PRO A 131 6.45 -5.76 -20.78
N GLY A 132 7.28 -6.78 -20.52
CA GLY A 132 8.73 -6.72 -20.70
C GLY A 132 9.48 -6.01 -19.57
N LYS A 133 8.80 -5.75 -18.43
CA LYS A 133 9.40 -5.14 -17.24
C LYS A 133 9.75 -6.13 -16.14
N LEU A 134 9.26 -7.35 -16.23
CA LEU A 134 9.53 -8.42 -15.26
C LEU A 134 10.53 -9.43 -15.85
N PRO A 135 11.57 -9.85 -15.09
CA PRO A 135 12.69 -10.61 -15.64
C PRO A 135 12.44 -12.13 -15.71
N HIS A 136 11.38 -12.65 -15.12
CA HIS A 136 11.06 -14.08 -15.10
C HIS A 136 9.78 -14.37 -15.91
N ARG A 137 9.30 -15.63 -15.92
CA ARG A 137 8.08 -16.04 -16.63
C ARG A 137 6.87 -15.30 -16.07
N THR A 138 6.08 -14.73 -16.97
CA THR A 138 4.89 -13.94 -16.63
C THR A 138 3.63 -14.54 -17.23
N ASP A 139 2.49 -14.29 -16.58
CA ASP A 139 1.18 -14.31 -17.18
C ASP A 139 0.80 -12.88 -17.56
N LYS A 140 0.01 -12.73 -18.65
CA LYS A 140 -0.37 -11.44 -19.21
C LYS A 140 -1.86 -11.34 -19.38
N VAL A 141 -2.40 -10.15 -19.17
CA VAL A 141 -3.80 -9.81 -19.44
C VAL A 141 -3.84 -8.53 -20.27
N SER A 142 -4.54 -8.62 -21.40
CA SER A 142 -4.85 -7.45 -22.23
C SER A 142 -6.18 -6.85 -21.79
N TYR A 143 -6.28 -5.53 -21.76
CA TYR A 143 -7.51 -4.82 -21.40
C TYR A 143 -7.67 -3.54 -22.22
N SER A 144 -8.94 -3.16 -22.44
CA SER A 144 -9.25 -1.96 -23.20
C SER A 144 -9.18 -0.72 -22.33
N LEU A 145 -8.53 0.30 -22.86
CA LEU A 145 -8.57 1.68 -22.36
C LEU A 145 -9.61 2.49 -23.15
N GLU A 146 -9.89 3.72 -22.71
CA GLU A 146 -10.71 4.66 -23.50
C GLU A 146 -10.10 4.91 -24.88
N TYR A 147 -8.77 4.83 -24.99
CA TYR A 147 -8.02 4.99 -26.25
C TYR A 147 -7.02 3.85 -26.41
N GLY A 148 -7.47 2.74 -27.05
CA GLY A 148 -6.62 1.60 -27.40
C GLY A 148 -6.63 0.46 -26.38
N GLU A 149 -5.67 -0.45 -26.56
CA GLU A 149 -5.46 -1.61 -25.68
C GLU A 149 -4.19 -1.43 -24.86
N SER A 150 -4.17 -2.03 -23.71
CA SER A 150 -2.99 -2.11 -22.85
C SER A 150 -2.86 -3.52 -22.29
N GLU A 151 -1.68 -3.86 -21.82
CA GLU A 151 -1.41 -5.15 -21.19
C GLU A 151 -0.75 -4.94 -19.83
N LEU A 152 -1.03 -5.87 -18.93
CA LEU A 152 -0.34 -6.04 -17.66
C LEU A 152 0.25 -7.45 -17.57
N GLU A 153 1.36 -7.57 -16.85
CA GLU A 153 1.99 -8.86 -16.56
C GLU A 153 2.32 -9.00 -15.08
N MET A 154 2.29 -10.24 -14.59
CA MET A 154 2.69 -10.64 -13.26
C MET A 154 3.53 -11.92 -13.35
N HIS A 155 4.53 -12.11 -12.50
CA HIS A 155 5.29 -13.37 -12.44
C HIS A 155 4.35 -14.54 -12.10
N ARG A 156 4.56 -15.69 -12.75
CA ARG A 156 3.74 -16.90 -12.57
C ARG A 156 3.85 -17.54 -11.19
N ASP A 157 4.92 -17.25 -10.49
CA ASP A 157 5.24 -17.75 -9.16
C ASP A 157 5.07 -16.68 -8.06
N ALA A 158 4.35 -15.60 -8.37
CA ALA A 158 4.21 -14.47 -7.46
C ALA A 158 3.23 -14.74 -6.31
N LEU A 159 2.20 -15.53 -6.55
CA LEU A 159 1.16 -15.84 -5.57
C LEU A 159 1.04 -17.35 -5.40
N ARG A 160 0.74 -17.79 -4.19
CA ARG A 160 0.34 -19.17 -3.91
C ARG A 160 -1.15 -19.33 -4.18
N GLU A 161 -1.56 -20.53 -4.56
CA GLU A 161 -2.97 -20.90 -4.66
C GLU A 161 -3.69 -20.65 -3.34
N GLY A 162 -4.88 -20.10 -3.40
CA GLY A 162 -5.71 -19.75 -2.23
C GLY A 162 -5.27 -18.50 -1.47
N ALA A 163 -4.24 -17.75 -1.95
CA ALA A 163 -3.80 -16.53 -1.28
C ALA A 163 -4.89 -15.44 -1.30
N HIS A 164 -5.05 -14.73 -0.20
CA HIS A 164 -5.90 -13.56 -0.06
C HIS A 164 -5.13 -12.29 -0.44
N VAL A 165 -5.57 -11.59 -1.46
CA VAL A 165 -4.83 -10.51 -2.11
C VAL A 165 -5.57 -9.19 -2.01
N LEU A 166 -4.85 -8.13 -1.59
CA LEU A 166 -5.28 -6.75 -1.69
C LEU A 166 -4.66 -6.11 -2.93
N VAL A 167 -5.48 -5.68 -3.90
CA VAL A 167 -4.99 -4.95 -5.09
C VAL A 167 -5.00 -3.46 -4.80
N VAL A 168 -3.88 -2.77 -5.07
CA VAL A 168 -3.68 -1.35 -4.71
C VAL A 168 -3.22 -0.54 -5.91
N ASP A 169 -3.86 0.60 -6.13
CA ASP A 169 -3.40 1.64 -7.04
C ASP A 169 -3.67 3.04 -6.46
N ASP A 170 -3.19 4.09 -7.09
CA ASP A 170 -3.44 5.45 -6.65
C ASP A 170 -4.82 5.96 -7.08
N LEU A 171 -5.29 5.58 -8.27
CA LEU A 171 -6.51 6.10 -8.89
C LEU A 171 -7.44 4.98 -9.34
N LEU A 172 -8.71 5.09 -8.95
CA LEU A 172 -9.82 4.39 -9.59
C LEU A 172 -10.53 5.34 -10.56
N ALA A 173 -10.34 5.11 -11.87
CA ALA A 173 -11.09 5.75 -12.95
C ALA A 173 -12.16 4.80 -13.49
N THR A 174 -11.97 4.22 -14.65
CA THR A 174 -12.89 3.23 -15.25
C THR A 174 -12.80 1.83 -14.63
N GLY A 175 -11.79 1.57 -13.80
CA GLY A 175 -11.54 0.28 -13.17
C GLY A 175 -10.89 -0.78 -14.08
N SER A 176 -10.65 -0.49 -15.37
CA SER A 176 -10.11 -1.47 -16.33
C SER A 176 -8.75 -2.02 -15.91
N THR A 177 -7.84 -1.16 -15.47
CA THR A 177 -6.49 -1.53 -15.00
C THR A 177 -6.55 -2.42 -13.75
N ALA A 178 -7.38 -2.04 -12.78
CA ALA A 178 -7.54 -2.80 -11.55
C ALA A 178 -8.21 -4.16 -11.80
N ALA A 179 -9.20 -4.22 -12.69
CA ALA A 179 -9.83 -5.47 -13.11
C ALA A 179 -8.83 -6.41 -13.79
N ALA A 180 -7.96 -5.89 -14.67
CA ALA A 180 -6.90 -6.68 -15.31
C ALA A 180 -5.87 -7.21 -14.29
N ALA A 181 -5.54 -6.41 -13.26
CA ALA A 181 -4.69 -6.87 -12.15
C ALA A 181 -5.39 -7.97 -11.34
N GLY A 182 -6.69 -7.86 -11.09
CA GLY A 182 -7.49 -8.88 -10.43
C GLY A 182 -7.54 -10.19 -11.25
N GLU A 183 -7.71 -10.11 -12.56
CA GLU A 183 -7.67 -11.27 -13.44
C GLU A 183 -6.31 -12.00 -13.38
N LEU A 184 -5.20 -11.28 -13.27
CA LEU A 184 -3.88 -11.91 -13.07
C LEU A 184 -3.79 -12.65 -11.74
N VAL A 185 -4.40 -12.13 -10.67
CA VAL A 185 -4.50 -12.79 -9.37
C VAL A 185 -5.31 -14.08 -9.48
N ASP A 186 -6.49 -14.02 -10.12
CA ASP A 186 -7.40 -15.16 -10.29
C ASP A 186 -6.74 -16.29 -11.12
N ARG A 187 -5.96 -15.95 -12.14
CA ARG A 187 -5.22 -16.93 -12.98
C ARG A 187 -4.19 -17.73 -12.20
N GLN A 188 -3.73 -17.22 -11.04
CA GLN A 188 -2.83 -17.96 -10.14
C GLN A 188 -3.59 -18.73 -9.05
N GLY A 189 -4.92 -18.80 -9.12
CA GLY A 189 -5.74 -19.47 -8.11
C GLY A 189 -5.79 -18.74 -6.77
N ALA A 190 -5.44 -17.46 -6.74
CA ALA A 190 -5.56 -16.58 -5.58
C ALA A 190 -6.86 -15.77 -5.62
N PHE A 191 -7.23 -15.12 -4.52
CA PHE A 191 -8.50 -14.39 -4.40
C PHE A 191 -8.26 -12.92 -4.11
N VAL A 192 -8.83 -12.03 -4.93
CA VAL A 192 -8.88 -10.60 -4.61
C VAL A 192 -9.93 -10.37 -3.52
N ILE A 193 -9.48 -10.05 -2.30
CA ILE A 193 -10.37 -9.78 -1.17
C ILE A 193 -10.88 -8.35 -1.17
N ALA A 194 -10.11 -7.41 -1.72
CA ALA A 194 -10.52 -6.01 -1.91
C ALA A 194 -9.60 -5.30 -2.91
N TYR A 195 -10.12 -4.17 -3.41
CA TYR A 195 -9.34 -3.14 -4.11
C TYR A 195 -9.22 -1.91 -3.23
N ALA A 196 -8.05 -1.28 -3.21
CA ALA A 196 -7.82 -0.04 -2.44
C ALA A 196 -7.16 1.04 -3.31
N PHE A 197 -7.70 2.24 -3.22
CA PHE A 197 -7.27 3.41 -4.00
C PHE A 197 -7.12 4.63 -3.10
N VAL A 198 -6.22 5.52 -3.47
CA VAL A 198 -6.11 6.84 -2.82
C VAL A 198 -7.26 7.73 -3.25
N LEU A 199 -7.54 7.78 -4.55
CA LEU A 199 -8.64 8.58 -5.08
C LEU A 199 -9.50 7.81 -6.09
N GLU A 200 -10.76 8.21 -6.22
CA GLU A 200 -11.75 7.65 -7.12
C GLU A 200 -12.44 8.78 -7.90
N LEU A 201 -12.58 8.59 -9.21
CA LEU A 201 -13.42 9.43 -10.07
C LEU A 201 -14.77 8.71 -10.24
N GLY A 202 -15.74 9.05 -9.40
CA GLY A 202 -17.01 8.32 -9.29
C GLY A 202 -17.83 8.31 -10.56
N SER A 203 -17.78 9.41 -11.33
CA SER A 203 -18.48 9.54 -12.63
C SER A 203 -18.04 8.52 -13.70
N LEU A 204 -16.89 7.83 -13.53
CA LEU A 204 -16.36 6.90 -14.53
C LEU A 204 -16.74 5.43 -14.30
N GLY A 205 -17.53 5.11 -13.27
CA GLY A 205 -18.11 3.78 -13.06
C GLY A 205 -17.10 2.67 -12.73
N GLY A 206 -15.91 3.03 -12.22
CA GLY A 206 -14.88 2.03 -11.93
C GLY A 206 -15.26 1.06 -10.82
N ARG A 207 -15.99 1.52 -9.82
CA ARG A 207 -16.45 0.70 -8.70
C ARG A 207 -17.44 -0.38 -9.16
N GLU A 208 -18.34 -0.03 -10.05
CA GLU A 208 -19.33 -0.94 -10.64
C GLU A 208 -18.65 -2.06 -11.45
N ARG A 209 -17.55 -1.72 -12.15
CA ARG A 209 -16.74 -2.70 -12.88
C ARG A 209 -16.07 -3.71 -11.97
N LEU A 210 -15.66 -3.30 -10.78
CA LEU A 210 -14.96 -4.17 -9.81
C LEU A 210 -15.92 -4.98 -8.92
N ALA A 211 -17.23 -4.71 -8.98
CA ALA A 211 -18.23 -5.45 -8.24
C ALA A 211 -18.23 -6.94 -8.63
N PRO A 212 -18.51 -7.87 -7.68
CA PRO A 212 -18.94 -7.64 -6.31
C PRO A 212 -17.79 -7.46 -5.30
N THR A 213 -16.52 -7.45 -5.74
CA THR A 213 -15.37 -7.34 -4.84
C THR A 213 -15.36 -5.98 -4.12
N PRO A 214 -15.16 -5.95 -2.79
CA PRO A 214 -15.10 -4.72 -2.02
C PRO A 214 -14.08 -3.72 -2.58
N CYS A 215 -14.46 -2.44 -2.65
CA CYS A 215 -13.61 -1.37 -3.14
C CYS A 215 -13.55 -0.24 -2.12
N LEU A 216 -12.33 0.11 -1.68
CA LEU A 216 -12.03 1.19 -0.75
C LEU A 216 -11.34 2.34 -1.49
N SER A 217 -11.86 3.55 -1.36
CA SER A 217 -11.24 4.78 -1.86
C SER A 217 -11.17 5.80 -0.73
N ILE A 218 -10.02 6.47 -0.57
CA ILE A 218 -9.81 7.43 0.52
C ILE A 218 -10.50 8.76 0.20
N VAL A 219 -10.35 9.23 -1.04
CA VAL A 219 -10.98 10.46 -1.52
C VAL A 219 -11.78 10.14 -2.78
N ARG A 220 -13.06 10.54 -2.81
CA ARG A 220 -13.91 10.41 -3.99
C ARG A 220 -14.26 11.80 -4.56
N TYR A 221 -14.17 11.89 -5.86
CA TYR A 221 -14.65 13.00 -6.69
C TYR A 221 -15.80 12.51 -7.58
N ASP A 222 -16.92 13.17 -7.51
CA ASP A 222 -18.13 12.89 -8.32
C ASP A 222 -18.16 13.75 -9.56
#